data_a50a6202f265df1745b700fbfbec8a9f
#
_entry.id   a50a6202f265df1745b700fbfbec8a9f
#
_cell.length_a   1.000
_cell.length_b   1.000
_cell.length_c   1.000
_cell.angle_alpha   90.00
_cell.angle_beta   90.00
_cell.angle_gamma   90.00
#
_symmetry.space_group_name_H-M   'P 1'
#
loop_
_entity.id
_entity.type
_entity.pdbx_description
1 polymer ?
#
loop_
_entity_poly.entity_id
_entity_poly.type
_entity_poly.pdbx_seq_one_letter_code
_entity_poly.pdbx_strand_id
1 'polypeptide(L)'
;MTTAAIVLAAGGGSRFIASGGEGHKLLATYLGRTVVEWAIENAAAAHLDATYVVRGATDLPLPPLAVDAVQFVRNDRWADGIATSMQAGITRARRDGHAAVVVGLGDQPLVQTEAWRRVARTTRSPVAVATYEGVRGNPVRLSSMVWPLLPNTGDAGARIVMRRRPDLVTEVPCPGRSADIDTVDDLAEWS
;
A
#
# COMPACT_ATOMS: atom_id res chain seq x y z
N MET A 1 14.14 13.42 -9.15
CA MET A 1 13.92 11.96 -9.13
C MET A 1 12.44 11.72 -8.91
N THR A 2 11.79 11.00 -9.81
CA THR A 2 10.35 10.72 -9.73
C THR A 2 10.03 9.60 -8.76
N THR A 3 8.87 9.69 -8.10
CA THR A 3 8.39 8.75 -7.07
C THR A 3 6.96 8.33 -7.37
N ALA A 4 6.69 7.04 -7.48
CA ALA A 4 5.33 6.52 -7.68
C ALA A 4 4.69 6.05 -6.37
N ALA A 5 3.38 6.19 -6.24
CA ALA A 5 2.58 5.51 -5.24
C ALA A 5 2.23 4.09 -5.72
N ILE A 6 2.25 3.12 -4.81
CA ILE A 6 1.80 1.75 -5.06
C ILE A 6 0.81 1.37 -3.95
N VAL A 7 -0.42 1.05 -4.34
CA VAL A 7 -1.43 0.47 -3.44
C VAL A 7 -1.49 -1.03 -3.69
N LEU A 8 -1.12 -1.83 -2.68
CA LEU A 8 -1.19 -3.29 -2.75
C LEU A 8 -2.60 -3.76 -2.38
N ALA A 9 -3.33 -4.25 -3.36
CA ALA A 9 -4.74 -4.62 -3.25
C ALA A 9 -5.04 -5.99 -3.91
N ALA A 10 -4.06 -6.91 -3.89
CA ALA A 10 -4.14 -8.18 -4.61
C ALA A 10 -4.57 -9.39 -3.75
N GLY A 11 -4.60 -9.24 -2.41
CA GLY A 11 -4.87 -10.34 -1.48
C GLY A 11 -6.31 -10.88 -1.55
N GLY A 12 -6.51 -12.14 -1.15
CA GLY A 12 -7.80 -12.86 -1.27
C GLY A 12 -8.83 -12.58 -0.17
N GLY A 13 -8.51 -11.84 0.91
CA GLY A 13 -9.47 -11.48 1.96
C GLY A 13 -10.02 -12.64 2.81
N SER A 14 -9.32 -13.77 2.92
CA SER A 14 -9.80 -15.00 3.55
C SER A 14 -10.23 -14.85 5.02
N ARG A 15 -9.53 -14.01 5.80
CA ARG A 15 -9.89 -13.73 7.21
C ARG A 15 -11.23 -13.02 7.33
N PHE A 16 -11.53 -12.08 6.42
CA PHE A 16 -12.79 -11.36 6.38
C PHE A 16 -13.97 -12.33 6.12
N ILE A 17 -13.82 -13.22 5.14
CA ILE A 17 -14.83 -14.26 4.86
C ILE A 17 -14.99 -15.20 6.05
N ALA A 18 -13.89 -15.63 6.68
CA ALA A 18 -13.92 -16.52 7.85
C ALA A 18 -14.59 -15.87 9.08
N SER A 19 -14.59 -14.53 9.19
CA SER A 19 -15.29 -13.79 10.26
C SER A 19 -16.77 -13.51 9.98
N GLY A 20 -17.32 -14.02 8.88
CA GLY A 20 -18.73 -13.86 8.49
C GLY A 20 -18.97 -12.71 7.51
N GLY A 21 -17.91 -12.12 6.95
CA GLY A 21 -18.05 -11.08 5.94
C GLY A 21 -18.54 -11.62 4.60
N GLU A 22 -19.40 -10.88 3.94
CA GLU A 22 -19.90 -11.21 2.60
C GLU A 22 -18.96 -10.64 1.53
N GLY A 23 -18.57 -11.48 0.58
CA GLY A 23 -17.73 -11.08 -0.54
C GLY A 23 -16.27 -10.79 -0.13
N HIS A 24 -15.63 -9.86 -0.85
CA HIS A 24 -14.21 -9.55 -0.67
C HIS A 24 -14.02 -8.34 0.24
N LYS A 25 -13.12 -8.39 1.25
CA LYS A 25 -12.90 -7.32 2.24
C LYS A 25 -12.66 -5.93 1.62
N LEU A 26 -11.94 -5.89 0.50
CA LEU A 26 -11.64 -4.63 -0.20
C LEU A 26 -12.88 -3.98 -0.82
N LEU A 27 -13.92 -4.77 -1.08
CA LEU A 27 -15.20 -4.33 -1.63
C LEU A 27 -16.26 -4.08 -0.54
N ALA A 28 -15.96 -4.38 0.72
CA ALA A 28 -16.84 -4.09 1.84
C ALA A 28 -17.09 -2.57 1.94
N THR A 29 -18.32 -2.19 2.25
CA THR A 29 -18.70 -0.78 2.38
C THR A 29 -18.19 -0.22 3.71
N TYR A 30 -17.45 0.87 3.62
CA TYR A 30 -16.93 1.65 4.73
C TYR A 30 -17.25 3.14 4.49
N LEU A 31 -18.02 3.78 5.37
CA LEU A 31 -18.42 5.19 5.23
C LEU A 31 -18.93 5.55 3.81
N GLY A 32 -19.81 4.72 3.26
CA GLY A 32 -20.49 4.96 1.97
C GLY A 32 -19.67 4.65 0.70
N ARG A 33 -18.45 4.13 0.85
CA ARG A 33 -17.57 3.68 -0.26
C ARG A 33 -16.93 2.35 0.08
N THR A 34 -16.30 1.70 -0.88
CA THR A 34 -15.54 0.49 -0.56
C THR A 34 -14.23 0.83 0.16
N VAL A 35 -13.76 -0.11 0.98
CA VAL A 35 -12.48 0.01 1.71
C VAL A 35 -11.34 0.40 0.78
N VAL A 36 -11.25 -0.26 -0.38
CA VAL A 36 -10.17 0.00 -1.35
C VAL A 36 -10.28 1.36 -2.03
N GLU A 37 -11.49 1.87 -2.25
CA GLU A 37 -11.67 3.21 -2.84
C GLU A 37 -11.07 4.30 -1.96
N TRP A 38 -11.24 4.21 -0.63
CA TRP A 38 -10.60 5.13 0.31
C TRP A 38 -9.09 5.08 0.23
N ALA A 39 -8.50 3.87 0.22
CA ALA A 39 -7.05 3.70 0.14
C ALA A 39 -6.48 4.23 -1.18
N ILE A 40 -7.13 3.96 -2.30
CA ILE A 40 -6.72 4.45 -3.62
C ILE A 40 -6.82 5.97 -3.70
N GLU A 41 -7.93 6.56 -3.23
CA GLU A 41 -8.14 8.00 -3.27
C GLU A 41 -7.10 8.74 -2.42
N ASN A 42 -6.83 8.26 -1.21
CA ASN A 42 -5.79 8.84 -0.34
C ASN A 42 -4.40 8.80 -0.98
N ALA A 43 -4.06 7.70 -1.67
CA ALA A 43 -2.79 7.58 -2.39
C ALA A 43 -2.73 8.52 -3.61
N ALA A 44 -3.80 8.56 -4.43
CA ALA A 44 -3.88 9.40 -5.62
C ALA A 44 -3.86 10.90 -5.29
N ALA A 45 -4.58 11.30 -4.23
CA ALA A 45 -4.60 12.69 -3.75
C ALA A 45 -3.25 13.18 -3.22
N ALA A 46 -2.29 12.29 -2.99
CA ALA A 46 -0.93 12.69 -2.66
C ALA A 46 -0.20 13.36 -3.83
N HIS A 47 -0.70 13.18 -5.07
CA HIS A 47 -0.15 13.73 -6.30
C HIS A 47 1.34 13.40 -6.49
N LEU A 48 1.72 12.14 -6.27
CA LEU A 48 3.03 11.64 -6.67
C LEU A 48 3.09 11.51 -8.20
N ASP A 49 4.26 11.27 -8.76
CA ASP A 49 4.46 11.26 -10.22
C ASP A 49 3.63 10.19 -10.96
N ALA A 50 3.23 9.12 -10.28
CA ALA A 50 2.27 8.12 -10.76
C ALA A 50 1.63 7.39 -9.58
N THR A 51 0.45 6.79 -9.81
CA THR A 51 -0.21 5.89 -8.83
C THR A 51 -0.55 4.58 -9.49
N TYR A 52 0.01 3.48 -8.96
CA TYR A 52 -0.24 2.11 -9.38
C TYR A 52 -1.08 1.38 -8.33
N VAL A 53 -2.11 0.69 -8.76
CA VAL A 53 -2.89 -0.22 -7.92
C VAL A 53 -2.63 -1.65 -8.37
N VAL A 54 -2.00 -2.43 -7.50
CA VAL A 54 -1.70 -3.84 -7.79
C VAL A 54 -2.90 -4.69 -7.37
N ARG A 55 -3.56 -5.32 -8.35
CA ARG A 55 -4.72 -6.22 -8.16
C ARG A 55 -4.36 -7.66 -8.46
N GLY A 56 -5.11 -8.61 -7.91
CA GLY A 56 -4.87 -10.04 -8.10
C GLY A 56 -6.13 -10.88 -7.95
N ALA A 57 -6.57 -11.18 -6.73
CA ALA A 57 -7.67 -12.08 -6.44
C ALA A 57 -9.04 -11.60 -6.93
N THR A 58 -9.27 -10.29 -7.00
CA THR A 58 -10.54 -9.72 -7.40
C THR A 58 -10.36 -8.51 -8.30
N ASP A 59 -11.37 -8.19 -9.09
CA ASP A 59 -11.46 -6.93 -9.81
C ASP A 59 -11.89 -5.82 -8.85
N LEU A 60 -11.24 -4.66 -8.98
CA LEU A 60 -11.44 -3.54 -8.08
C LEU A 60 -12.09 -2.37 -8.82
N PRO A 61 -13.04 -1.68 -8.19
CA PRO A 61 -13.56 -0.43 -8.73
C PRO A 61 -12.48 0.67 -8.67
N LEU A 62 -12.56 1.64 -9.56
CA LEU A 62 -11.82 2.89 -9.44
C LEU A 62 -12.72 3.94 -8.81
N PRO A 63 -12.25 4.68 -7.80
CA PRO A 63 -12.94 5.85 -7.31
C PRO A 63 -13.12 6.85 -8.45
N PRO A 64 -14.28 7.52 -8.59
CA PRO A 64 -14.53 8.47 -9.68
C PRO A 64 -13.47 9.58 -9.79
N LEU A 65 -12.94 10.02 -8.66
CA LEU A 65 -11.90 11.07 -8.60
C LEU A 65 -10.49 10.58 -9.00
N ALA A 66 -10.29 9.28 -9.17
CA ALA A 66 -8.98 8.69 -9.45
C ALA A 66 -8.87 8.06 -10.85
N VAL A 67 -9.92 8.12 -11.67
CA VAL A 67 -10.00 7.41 -12.96
C VAL A 67 -8.82 7.74 -13.87
N ASP A 68 -8.43 9.02 -13.97
CA ASP A 68 -7.33 9.46 -14.83
C ASP A 68 -5.95 9.43 -14.14
N ALA A 69 -5.93 9.29 -12.81
CA ALA A 69 -4.72 9.38 -11.99
C ALA A 69 -4.13 8.02 -11.63
N VAL A 70 -4.82 6.91 -11.90
CA VAL A 70 -4.49 5.59 -11.41
C VAL A 70 -4.32 4.59 -12.54
N GLN A 71 -3.30 3.74 -12.44
CA GLN A 71 -3.05 2.64 -13.37
C GLN A 71 -3.07 1.31 -12.63
N PHE A 72 -3.84 0.35 -13.15
CA PHE A 72 -3.84 -1.01 -12.62
C PHE A 72 -2.63 -1.82 -13.08
N VAL A 73 -2.07 -2.58 -12.14
CA VAL A 73 -1.04 -3.58 -12.38
C VAL A 73 -1.58 -4.94 -11.93
N ARG A 74 -1.65 -5.90 -12.84
CA ARG A 74 -2.10 -7.26 -12.52
C ARG A 74 -0.95 -8.07 -11.92
N ASN A 75 -1.24 -8.80 -10.86
CA ASN A 75 -0.36 -9.80 -10.27
C ASN A 75 -1.05 -11.17 -10.25
N ASP A 76 -0.72 -12.05 -11.20
CA ASP A 76 -1.27 -13.40 -11.27
C ASP A 76 -0.69 -14.34 -10.19
N ARG A 77 0.41 -13.92 -9.53
CA ARG A 77 1.06 -14.67 -8.46
C ARG A 77 0.71 -14.17 -7.06
N TRP A 78 -0.43 -13.51 -6.90
CA TRP A 78 -0.83 -12.92 -5.62
C TRP A 78 -0.89 -13.93 -4.47
N ALA A 79 -1.21 -15.21 -4.76
CA ALA A 79 -1.27 -16.27 -3.76
C ALA A 79 0.10 -16.64 -3.17
N ASP A 80 1.21 -16.27 -3.83
CA ASP A 80 2.58 -16.52 -3.36
C ASP A 80 3.05 -15.47 -2.31
N GLY A 81 2.14 -14.63 -1.84
CA GLY A 81 2.35 -13.65 -0.78
C GLY A 81 2.53 -12.21 -1.27
N ILE A 82 2.47 -11.26 -0.31
CA ILE A 82 2.49 -9.82 -0.57
C ILE A 82 3.74 -9.36 -1.31
N ALA A 83 4.87 -10.07 -1.16
CA ALA A 83 6.10 -9.74 -1.84
C ALA A 83 5.95 -9.76 -3.36
N THR A 84 5.17 -10.70 -3.92
CA THR A 84 4.93 -10.77 -5.38
C THR A 84 4.17 -9.56 -5.89
N SER A 85 3.20 -9.07 -5.11
CA SER A 85 2.44 -7.85 -5.44
C SER A 85 3.33 -6.60 -5.37
N MET A 86 4.20 -6.52 -4.37
CA MET A 86 5.18 -5.43 -4.26
C MET A 86 6.15 -5.45 -5.45
N GLN A 87 6.66 -6.63 -5.85
CA GLN A 87 7.54 -6.78 -7.02
C GLN A 87 6.84 -6.41 -8.33
N ALA A 88 5.56 -6.75 -8.49
CA ALA A 88 4.79 -6.35 -9.68
C ALA A 88 4.69 -4.82 -9.79
N GLY A 89 4.35 -4.13 -8.71
CA GLY A 89 4.29 -2.67 -8.65
C GLY A 89 5.65 -2.01 -8.88
N ILE A 90 6.72 -2.53 -8.26
CA ILE A 90 8.10 -2.02 -8.45
C ILE A 90 8.59 -2.24 -9.88
N THR A 91 8.28 -3.38 -10.48
CA THR A 91 8.64 -3.66 -11.88
C THR A 91 8.00 -2.65 -12.82
N ARG A 92 6.73 -2.30 -12.59
CA ARG A 92 6.04 -1.25 -13.34
C ARG A 92 6.70 0.11 -13.11
N ALA A 93 6.94 0.51 -11.88
CA ALA A 93 7.56 1.78 -11.54
C ALA A 93 8.97 1.92 -12.16
N ARG A 94 9.77 0.84 -12.14
CA ARG A 94 11.09 0.79 -12.78
C ARG A 94 10.99 0.99 -14.29
N ARG A 95 10.05 0.31 -14.95
CA ARG A 95 9.82 0.41 -16.40
C ARG A 95 9.46 1.84 -16.81
N ASP A 96 8.69 2.54 -15.96
CA ASP A 96 8.24 3.91 -16.20
C ASP A 96 9.29 4.96 -15.73
N GLY A 97 10.48 4.51 -15.27
CA GLY A 97 11.63 5.37 -14.96
C GLY A 97 11.61 5.99 -13.57
N HIS A 98 10.77 5.50 -12.65
CA HIS A 98 10.76 6.00 -11.28
C HIS A 98 11.97 5.51 -10.48
N ALA A 99 12.53 6.41 -9.65
CA ALA A 99 13.69 6.13 -8.79
C ALA A 99 13.31 5.76 -7.34
N ALA A 100 12.05 5.92 -6.98
CA ALA A 100 11.51 5.51 -5.69
C ALA A 100 10.03 5.14 -5.81
N VAL A 101 9.55 4.35 -4.86
CA VAL A 101 8.13 4.06 -4.68
C VAL A 101 7.70 4.33 -3.25
N VAL A 102 6.44 4.71 -3.05
CA VAL A 102 5.77 4.75 -1.74
C VAL A 102 4.70 3.68 -1.77
N VAL A 103 4.81 2.69 -0.88
CA VAL A 103 3.97 1.49 -0.87
C VAL A 103 3.03 1.53 0.33
N GLY A 104 1.75 1.38 0.09
CA GLY A 104 0.70 1.21 1.10
C GLY A 104 -0.23 0.05 0.75
N LEU A 105 -1.19 -0.22 1.63
CA LEU A 105 -2.11 -1.35 1.52
C LEU A 105 -3.53 -0.88 1.18
N GLY A 106 -4.23 -1.67 0.37
CA GLY A 106 -5.60 -1.38 -0.06
C GLY A 106 -6.67 -1.61 1.02
N ASP A 107 -6.31 -2.26 2.12
CA ASP A 107 -7.17 -2.52 3.29
C ASP A 107 -6.95 -1.55 4.45
N GLN A 108 -6.21 -0.46 4.21
CA GLN A 108 -5.92 0.59 5.19
C GLN A 108 -6.59 1.93 4.82
N PRO A 109 -7.92 2.06 4.90
CA PRO A 109 -8.65 3.25 4.47
C PRO A 109 -8.34 4.50 5.31
N LEU A 110 -7.83 4.34 6.53
CA LEU A 110 -7.52 5.40 7.49
C LEU A 110 -6.12 6.02 7.30
N VAL A 111 -5.31 5.49 6.39
CA VAL A 111 -4.02 6.08 6.02
C VAL A 111 -4.27 7.34 5.20
N GLN A 112 -4.07 8.49 5.82
CA GLN A 112 -4.37 9.80 5.21
C GLN A 112 -3.39 10.17 4.10
N THR A 113 -3.85 10.96 3.14
CA THR A 113 -3.04 11.53 2.05
C THR A 113 -1.76 12.19 2.53
N GLU A 114 -1.79 12.88 3.67
CA GLU A 114 -0.62 13.55 4.23
C GLU A 114 0.48 12.56 4.64
N ALA A 115 0.14 11.34 5.07
CA ALA A 115 1.14 10.30 5.35
C ALA A 115 1.91 9.90 4.08
N TRP A 116 1.22 9.73 2.94
CA TRP A 116 1.83 9.48 1.65
C TRP A 116 2.80 10.60 1.26
N ARG A 117 2.38 11.87 1.41
CA ARG A 117 3.20 13.04 1.10
C ARG A 117 4.45 13.15 1.97
N ARG A 118 4.30 12.99 3.30
CA ARG A 118 5.44 13.08 4.24
C ARG A 118 6.47 12.02 3.96
N VAL A 119 6.04 10.78 3.79
CA VAL A 119 6.93 9.65 3.51
C VAL A 119 7.61 9.84 2.15
N ALA A 120 6.90 10.29 1.10
CA ALA A 120 7.47 10.54 -0.22
C ALA A 120 8.58 11.60 -0.20
N ARG A 121 8.41 12.67 0.58
CA ARG A 121 9.37 13.79 0.70
C ARG A 121 10.60 13.44 1.51
N THR A 122 10.57 12.38 2.30
CA THR A 122 11.69 11.97 3.15
C THR A 122 12.71 11.19 2.33
N THR A 123 13.75 11.89 1.84
CA THR A 123 14.75 11.33 0.90
C THR A 123 16.13 11.12 1.52
N ARG A 124 16.32 11.48 2.80
CA ARG A 124 17.60 11.38 3.52
C ARG A 124 18.07 9.94 3.77
N SER A 125 17.16 8.97 3.68
CA SER A 125 17.47 7.54 3.82
C SER A 125 16.84 6.76 2.67
N PRO A 126 17.41 5.61 2.28
CA PRO A 126 16.87 4.75 1.24
C PRO A 126 15.46 4.22 1.53
N VAL A 127 15.13 4.05 2.82
CA VAL A 127 13.80 3.64 3.32
C VAL A 127 13.26 4.71 4.26
N ALA A 128 12.02 5.17 4.03
CA ALA A 128 11.28 5.98 4.99
C ALA A 128 9.97 5.26 5.33
N VAL A 129 9.70 5.09 6.63
CA VAL A 129 8.51 4.38 7.12
C VAL A 129 7.64 5.31 7.95
N ALA A 130 6.33 5.32 7.67
CA ALA A 130 5.38 6.06 8.48
C ALA A 130 5.34 5.51 9.91
N THR A 131 5.19 6.40 10.90
CA THR A 131 4.89 6.02 12.28
C THR A 131 3.64 6.75 12.76
N TYR A 132 2.82 6.03 13.51
CA TYR A 132 1.59 6.51 14.14
C TYR A 132 1.73 6.26 15.64
N GLU A 133 1.77 7.32 16.44
CA GLU A 133 2.00 7.23 17.89
C GLU A 133 3.27 6.40 18.25
N GLY A 134 4.31 6.52 17.41
CA GLY A 134 5.58 5.80 17.60
C GLY A 134 5.60 4.35 17.05
N VAL A 135 4.48 3.84 16.56
CA VAL A 135 4.41 2.50 15.95
C VAL A 135 4.58 2.58 14.43
N ARG A 136 5.48 1.77 13.87
CA ARG A 136 5.70 1.69 12.42
C ARG A 136 4.49 1.12 11.69
N GLY A 137 4.11 1.78 10.59
CA GLY A 137 3.01 1.36 9.71
C GLY A 137 3.28 1.69 8.24
N ASN A 138 2.26 1.58 7.42
CA ASN A 138 2.32 2.06 6.04
C ASN A 138 1.87 3.52 5.96
N PRO A 139 2.25 4.25 4.90
CA PRO A 139 3.06 3.78 3.78
C PRO A 139 4.57 3.75 4.06
N VAL A 140 5.30 3.04 3.19
CA VAL A 140 6.76 2.94 3.23
C VAL A 140 7.36 3.40 1.92
N ARG A 141 8.28 4.36 1.94
CA ARG A 141 9.07 4.75 0.77
C ARG A 141 10.29 3.84 0.63
N LEU A 142 10.52 3.38 -0.58
CA LEU A 142 11.64 2.52 -0.96
C LEU A 142 12.35 3.14 -2.17
N SER A 143 13.59 3.59 -2.00
CA SER A 143 14.41 4.02 -3.13
C SER A 143 14.84 2.81 -3.98
N SER A 144 15.17 3.04 -5.24
CA SER A 144 15.63 1.99 -6.14
C SER A 144 16.87 1.24 -5.63
N MET A 145 17.66 1.84 -4.76
CA MET A 145 18.83 1.22 -4.11
C MET A 145 18.48 -0.02 -3.28
N VAL A 146 17.28 -0.05 -2.68
CA VAL A 146 16.87 -1.16 -1.81
C VAL A 146 15.98 -2.18 -2.52
N TRP A 147 15.53 -1.94 -3.73
CA TRP A 147 14.69 -2.89 -4.47
C TRP A 147 15.32 -4.27 -4.66
N PRO A 148 16.65 -4.40 -4.92
CA PRO A 148 17.31 -5.72 -4.99
C PRO A 148 17.34 -6.49 -3.65
N LEU A 149 17.10 -5.82 -2.53
CA LEU A 149 17.09 -6.43 -1.19
C LEU A 149 15.72 -6.96 -0.79
N LEU A 150 14.67 -6.63 -1.57
CA LEU A 150 13.29 -7.03 -1.29
C LEU A 150 13.07 -8.49 -1.67
N PRO A 151 12.24 -9.22 -0.90
CA PRO A 151 11.92 -10.60 -1.20
C PRO A 151 11.08 -10.71 -2.49
N ASN A 152 11.20 -11.84 -3.18
CA ASN A 152 10.44 -12.14 -4.39
C ASN A 152 9.13 -12.92 -4.11
N THR A 153 9.00 -13.48 -2.91
CA THR A 153 7.84 -14.27 -2.47
C THR A 153 7.62 -14.14 -0.96
N GLY A 154 6.46 -14.59 -0.48
CA GLY A 154 6.10 -14.62 0.94
C GLY A 154 5.54 -13.29 1.45
N ASP A 155 5.24 -13.24 2.77
CA ASP A 155 4.44 -12.18 3.39
C ASP A 155 5.26 -11.13 4.14
N ALA A 156 6.58 -11.20 4.09
CA ALA A 156 7.42 -10.26 4.83
C ALA A 156 7.51 -8.86 4.21
N GLY A 157 7.32 -8.75 2.88
CA GLY A 157 7.36 -7.46 2.18
C GLY A 157 8.60 -6.63 2.51
N ALA A 158 8.43 -5.32 2.66
CA ALA A 158 9.51 -4.40 3.04
C ALA A 158 10.02 -4.60 4.48
N ARG A 159 9.23 -5.26 5.35
CA ARG A 159 9.60 -5.48 6.77
C ARG A 159 10.92 -6.21 6.93
N ILE A 160 11.26 -7.13 6.01
CA ILE A 160 12.51 -7.90 6.07
C ILE A 160 13.73 -6.99 5.88
N VAL A 161 13.65 -6.03 4.96
CA VAL A 161 14.73 -5.06 4.72
C VAL A 161 14.88 -4.15 5.93
N MET A 162 13.79 -3.61 6.45
CA MET A 162 13.82 -2.73 7.63
C MET A 162 14.39 -3.43 8.88
N ARG A 163 14.14 -4.72 9.03
CA ARG A 163 14.69 -5.52 10.15
C ARG A 163 16.18 -5.83 9.97
N ARG A 164 16.61 -6.17 8.74
CA ARG A 164 18.00 -6.56 8.45
C ARG A 164 18.94 -5.37 8.29
N ARG A 165 18.41 -4.23 7.88
CA ARG A 165 19.16 -3.01 7.58
C ARG A 165 18.50 -1.78 8.24
N PRO A 166 18.45 -1.74 9.58
CA PRO A 166 17.88 -0.60 10.30
C PRO A 166 18.65 0.71 10.04
N ASP A 167 19.92 0.61 9.64
CA ASP A 167 20.77 1.72 9.23
C ASP A 167 20.25 2.48 7.98
N LEU A 168 19.42 1.82 7.15
CA LEU A 168 18.84 2.43 5.96
C LEU A 168 17.47 3.07 6.21
N VAL A 169 16.94 3.01 7.44
CA VAL A 169 15.55 3.36 7.75
C VAL A 169 15.46 4.71 8.47
N THR A 170 14.56 5.56 8.02
CA THR A 170 14.10 6.75 8.74
C THR A 170 12.62 6.60 9.07
N GLU A 171 12.26 6.88 10.31
CA GLU A 171 10.87 6.98 10.76
C GLU A 171 10.31 8.37 10.49
N VAL A 172 9.04 8.41 10.06
CA VAL A 172 8.34 9.62 9.67
C VAL A 172 7.02 9.70 10.46
N PRO A 173 6.90 10.56 11.45
CA PRO A 173 5.63 10.76 12.18
C PRO A 173 4.53 11.24 11.22
N CYS A 174 3.43 10.51 11.19
CA CYS A 174 2.31 10.77 10.30
C CYS A 174 1.00 10.91 11.07
N PRO A 175 0.06 11.71 10.56
CA PRO A 175 -1.31 11.78 11.09
C PRO A 175 -2.12 10.57 10.62
N GLY A 176 -3.23 10.30 11.30
CA GLY A 176 -4.13 9.19 10.97
C GLY A 176 -3.73 7.88 11.65
N ARG A 177 -4.09 6.78 11.03
CA ARG A 177 -3.86 5.42 11.53
C ARG A 177 -3.52 4.50 10.37
N SER A 178 -2.74 3.44 10.63
CA SER A 178 -2.48 2.36 9.68
C SER A 178 -3.23 1.06 10.09
N ALA A 179 -4.48 1.21 10.53
CA ALA A 179 -5.30 0.07 10.89
C ALA A 179 -5.76 -0.69 9.63
N ASP A 180 -5.58 -2.00 9.66
CA ASP A 180 -6.06 -2.91 8.61
C ASP A 180 -7.53 -3.26 8.87
N ILE A 181 -8.34 -3.36 7.83
CA ILE A 181 -9.66 -4.01 7.88
C ILE A 181 -9.46 -5.46 7.45
N ASP A 182 -9.38 -6.36 8.43
CA ASP A 182 -9.15 -7.78 8.21
C ASP A 182 -10.39 -8.64 8.53
N THR A 183 -11.29 -8.15 9.39
CA THR A 183 -12.48 -8.84 9.87
C THR A 183 -13.72 -7.93 9.79
N VAL A 184 -14.90 -8.51 10.01
CA VAL A 184 -16.16 -7.75 10.14
C VAL A 184 -16.14 -6.84 11.37
N ASP A 185 -15.50 -7.28 12.45
CA ASP A 185 -15.37 -6.48 13.68
C ASP A 185 -14.50 -5.26 13.45
N ASP A 186 -13.39 -5.38 12.70
CA ASP A 186 -12.57 -4.22 12.33
C ASP A 186 -13.39 -3.20 11.51
N LEU A 187 -14.20 -3.69 10.57
CA LEU A 187 -15.07 -2.83 9.76
C LEU A 187 -16.07 -2.07 10.63
N ALA A 188 -16.66 -2.73 11.64
CA ALA A 188 -17.61 -2.11 12.56
C ALA A 188 -16.95 -1.12 13.53
N GLU A 189 -15.73 -1.43 14.01
CA GLU A 189 -14.99 -0.56 14.93
C GLU A 189 -14.63 0.79 14.30
N TRP A 190 -14.34 0.79 12.99
CA TRP A 190 -13.88 2.00 12.28
C TRP A 190 -14.97 2.73 11.48
N SER A 191 -16.24 2.26 11.52
CA SER A 191 -17.38 2.82 10.77
C SER A 191 -18.11 3.94 11.49
#